data_8d022fc1dadd899a26a3043e74da1570
#
_entry.id   8d022fc1dadd899a26a3043e74da1570
#
_cell.length_a   1.000
_cell.length_b   1.000
_cell.length_c   1.000
_cell.angle_alpha   90.00
_cell.angle_beta   90.00
_cell.angle_gamma   90.00
#
_symmetry.space_group_name_H-M   'P 1'
#
loop_
_entity.id
_entity.type
_entity.pdbx_description
1 polymer ?
#
loop_
_entity_poly.entity_id
_entity_poly.type
_entity_poly.pdbx_seq_one_letter_code
_entity_poly.pdbx_strand_id
1 'polypeptide(L)'
;DEILSVVNDWVNRDWCCGFSLWQDVIKGLPHKVVGDTPGLSKPAASIEELVATYQNSRIFLNTSTISPVPTALMEAMSCGCAVVTTATCMIPEIIENGVNGFISNDPEELKQYLVDLLNDEDLAKEIGSNARKTITEKHSTSKFVDSWNRTLEMSSQFIYRG
;
A
#
# COMPACT_ATOMS: atom_id res chain seq x y z
N ASP A 1 12.30 12.66 7.77
CA ASP A 1 11.38 11.60 7.32
C ASP A 1 10.64 12.05 6.07
N GLU A 2 10.52 11.16 5.08
CA GLU A 2 9.84 11.42 3.81
C GLU A 2 8.70 10.43 3.63
N ILE A 3 7.61 10.87 3.01
CA ILE A 3 6.50 10.02 2.61
C ILE A 3 6.89 9.30 1.32
N LEU A 4 6.91 7.99 1.35
CA LEU A 4 7.25 7.16 0.19
C LEU A 4 6.01 6.88 -0.66
N SER A 5 6.17 6.93 -1.97
CA SER A 5 5.24 6.34 -2.95
C SER A 5 6.03 5.51 -3.96
N VAL A 6 5.51 4.33 -4.34
CA VAL A 6 6.16 3.42 -5.29
C VAL A 6 5.19 3.10 -6.42
N VAL A 7 5.44 3.67 -7.60
CA VAL A 7 4.57 3.52 -8.78
C VAL A 7 5.38 3.60 -10.06
N ASN A 8 5.11 2.72 -11.02
CA ASN A 8 5.68 2.77 -12.37
C ASN A 8 4.73 3.46 -13.34
N ASP A 9 5.30 4.22 -14.29
CA ASP A 9 4.58 4.92 -15.37
C ASP A 9 3.39 5.75 -14.85
N TRP A 10 3.61 6.44 -13.73
CA TRP A 10 2.54 7.06 -12.94
C TRP A 10 1.78 8.13 -13.70
N VAL A 11 2.51 8.99 -14.44
CA VAL A 11 1.90 10.09 -15.20
C VAL A 11 0.94 9.58 -16.28
N ASN A 12 1.35 8.56 -17.06
CA ASN A 12 0.50 7.98 -18.11
C ASN A 12 -0.64 7.13 -17.53
N ARG A 13 -0.47 6.62 -16.30
CA ARG A 13 -1.45 5.79 -15.61
C ARG A 13 -2.22 6.57 -14.53
N ASP A 14 -2.32 7.88 -14.64
CA ASP A 14 -3.06 8.72 -13.69
C ASP A 14 -4.50 8.23 -13.47
N TRP A 15 -5.17 7.84 -14.53
CA TRP A 15 -6.55 7.33 -14.51
C TRP A 15 -6.80 6.15 -13.55
N CYS A 16 -5.79 5.36 -13.22
CA CYS A 16 -5.91 4.23 -12.29
C CYS A 16 -4.97 4.33 -11.08
N CYS A 17 -3.85 5.03 -11.21
CA CYS A 17 -2.84 5.15 -10.15
C CYS A 17 -2.90 6.48 -9.40
N GLY A 18 -3.76 7.43 -9.82
CA GLY A 18 -4.08 8.65 -9.09
C GLY A 18 -2.92 9.62 -8.93
N PHE A 19 -2.17 9.88 -10.00
CA PHE A 19 -1.06 10.83 -9.97
C PHE A 19 -1.51 12.25 -9.64
N SER A 20 -2.61 12.71 -10.26
CA SER A 20 -3.18 14.04 -10.00
C SER A 20 -3.61 14.16 -8.53
N LEU A 21 -4.28 13.16 -7.99
CA LEU A 21 -4.66 13.13 -6.57
C LEU A 21 -3.42 13.17 -5.67
N TRP A 22 -2.38 12.40 -6.00
CA TRP A 22 -1.13 12.42 -5.26
C TRP A 22 -0.49 13.81 -5.24
N GLN A 23 -0.45 14.51 -6.38
CA GLN A 23 0.11 15.86 -6.45
C GLN A 23 -0.60 16.84 -5.52
N ASP A 24 -1.91 16.75 -5.40
CA ASP A 24 -2.71 17.59 -4.50
C ASP A 24 -2.44 17.26 -3.04
N VAL A 25 -2.46 15.97 -2.68
CA VAL A 25 -2.26 15.49 -1.32
C VAL A 25 -0.86 15.78 -0.80
N ILE A 26 0.18 15.52 -1.63
CA ILE A 26 1.58 15.61 -1.20
C ILE A 26 2.12 17.05 -1.17
N LYS A 27 1.38 18.00 -1.71
CA LYS A 27 1.83 19.39 -1.86
C LYS A 27 2.26 19.99 -0.52
N GLY A 28 3.54 20.38 -0.47
CA GLY A 28 4.17 20.99 0.71
C GLY A 28 4.66 19.99 1.76
N LEU A 29 4.54 18.68 1.51
CA LEU A 29 5.04 17.65 2.40
C LEU A 29 6.35 17.03 1.86
N PRO A 30 7.27 16.60 2.73
CA PRO A 30 8.49 15.90 2.32
C PRO A 30 8.14 14.54 1.75
N HIS A 31 8.64 14.23 0.55
CA HIS A 31 8.27 13.01 -0.14
C HIS A 31 9.38 12.43 -1.01
N LYS A 32 9.31 11.13 -1.25
CA LYS A 32 10.16 10.37 -2.15
C LYS A 32 9.31 9.50 -3.05
N VAL A 33 9.63 9.47 -4.33
CA VAL A 33 8.98 8.58 -5.30
C VAL A 33 10.01 7.60 -5.85
N VAL A 34 9.63 6.33 -5.90
CA VAL A 34 10.42 5.25 -6.52
C VAL A 34 9.55 4.56 -7.57
N GLY A 35 10.13 4.18 -8.68
CA GLY A 35 9.47 3.54 -9.82
C GLY A 35 9.88 4.14 -11.15
N ASP A 36 9.63 3.42 -12.22
CA ASP A 36 9.97 3.85 -13.57
C ASP A 36 8.90 4.83 -14.10
N THR A 37 9.08 6.11 -13.77
CA THR A 37 8.23 7.19 -14.30
C THR A 37 9.14 8.27 -14.89
N PRO A 38 9.30 8.31 -16.22
CA PRO A 38 10.18 9.27 -16.90
C PRO A 38 9.90 10.72 -16.49
N GLY A 39 10.95 11.44 -16.09
CA GLY A 39 10.86 12.85 -15.65
C GLY A 39 10.44 13.04 -14.19
N LEU A 40 10.00 12.00 -13.49
CA LEU A 40 9.59 12.04 -12.08
C LEU A 40 10.49 11.19 -11.18
N SER A 41 10.68 9.93 -11.51
CA SER A 41 11.37 8.96 -10.64
C SER A 41 12.10 7.89 -11.44
N LYS A 42 12.98 7.16 -10.72
CA LYS A 42 13.68 5.98 -11.25
C LYS A 42 13.30 4.74 -10.42
N PRO A 43 13.32 3.55 -11.02
CA PRO A 43 13.14 2.31 -10.29
C PRO A 43 14.32 2.08 -9.33
N ALA A 44 14.08 1.31 -8.29
CA ALA A 44 15.16 0.75 -7.48
C ALA A 44 16.05 -0.16 -8.36
N ALA A 45 17.35 -0.18 -8.12
CA ALA A 45 18.29 -0.96 -8.91
C ALA A 45 18.18 -2.46 -8.63
N SER A 46 17.63 -2.85 -7.48
CA SER A 46 17.39 -4.24 -7.10
C SER A 46 16.20 -4.38 -6.12
N ILE A 47 15.76 -5.62 -5.89
CA ILE A 47 14.74 -5.92 -4.89
C ILE A 47 15.24 -5.55 -3.48
N GLU A 48 16.49 -5.79 -3.18
CA GLU A 48 17.11 -5.46 -1.89
C GLU A 48 17.08 -3.95 -1.63
N GLU A 49 17.37 -3.14 -2.66
CA GLU A 49 17.27 -1.68 -2.58
C GLU A 49 15.82 -1.22 -2.37
N LEU A 50 14.87 -1.84 -3.06
CA LEU A 50 13.44 -1.54 -2.89
C LEU A 50 12.98 -1.88 -1.46
N VAL A 51 13.34 -3.06 -0.96
CA VAL A 51 13.03 -3.47 0.42
C VAL A 51 13.67 -2.51 1.42
N ALA A 52 14.95 -2.16 1.25
CA ALA A 52 15.62 -1.19 2.10
C ALA A 52 14.95 0.20 2.05
N THR A 53 14.44 0.59 0.88
CA THR A 53 13.69 1.84 0.74
C THR A 53 12.39 1.82 1.57
N TYR A 54 11.60 0.75 1.48
CA TYR A 54 10.42 0.61 2.33
C TYR A 54 10.78 0.59 3.83
N GLN A 55 11.79 -0.19 4.22
CA GLN A 55 12.19 -0.32 5.63
C GLN A 55 12.73 0.98 6.25
N ASN A 56 13.31 1.86 5.42
CA ASN A 56 13.78 3.18 5.84
C ASN A 56 12.72 4.27 5.72
N SER A 57 11.52 3.93 5.22
CA SER A 57 10.40 4.85 5.08
C SER A 57 9.35 4.57 6.14
N ARG A 58 9.07 5.56 6.97
CA ARG A 58 8.07 5.42 8.04
C ARG A 58 6.65 5.47 7.52
N ILE A 59 6.40 6.27 6.48
CA ILE A 59 5.08 6.56 5.94
C ILE A 59 5.05 6.20 4.45
N PHE A 60 3.97 5.56 4.02
CA PHE A 60 3.72 5.22 2.62
C PHE A 60 2.35 5.76 2.16
N LEU A 61 2.34 6.45 1.02
CA LEU A 61 1.12 6.96 0.39
C LEU A 61 0.81 6.21 -0.90
N ASN A 62 -0.41 5.67 -1.01
CA ASN A 62 -0.98 5.13 -2.23
C ASN A 62 -2.25 5.89 -2.61
N THR A 63 -2.32 6.39 -3.84
CA THR A 63 -3.48 7.14 -4.35
C THR A 63 -4.20 6.42 -5.49
N SER A 64 -4.01 5.12 -5.63
CA SER A 64 -4.67 4.33 -6.69
C SER A 64 -6.19 4.43 -6.62
N THR A 65 -6.81 4.72 -7.74
CA THR A 65 -8.27 4.85 -7.88
C THR A 65 -8.92 3.58 -8.43
N ILE A 66 -8.19 2.81 -9.26
CA ILE A 66 -8.64 1.54 -9.84
C ILE A 66 -7.50 0.53 -9.74
N SER A 67 -7.43 -0.14 -8.60
CA SER A 67 -6.53 -1.27 -8.40
C SER A 67 -7.15 -2.23 -7.40
N PRO A 68 -7.38 -3.52 -7.72
CA PRO A 68 -7.99 -4.46 -6.78
C PRO A 68 -7.27 -4.46 -5.44
N VAL A 69 -5.95 -4.69 -5.45
CA VAL A 69 -5.03 -4.53 -4.32
C VAL A 69 -3.69 -4.07 -4.88
N PRO A 70 -3.24 -2.84 -4.60
CA PRO A 70 -1.93 -2.38 -5.04
C PRO A 70 -0.80 -3.19 -4.38
N THR A 71 0.05 -3.82 -5.19
CA THR A 71 1.18 -4.62 -4.68
C THR A 71 2.10 -3.79 -3.80
N ALA A 72 2.41 -2.56 -4.21
CA ALA A 72 3.26 -1.64 -3.45
C ALA A 72 2.68 -1.31 -2.05
N LEU A 73 1.34 -1.27 -1.90
CA LEU A 73 0.69 -1.11 -0.60
C LEU A 73 0.96 -2.32 0.31
N MET A 74 0.82 -3.54 -0.22
CA MET A 74 1.08 -4.77 0.53
C MET A 74 2.57 -4.90 0.92
N GLU A 75 3.47 -4.50 0.02
CA GLU A 75 4.91 -4.46 0.27
C GLU A 75 5.26 -3.46 1.37
N ALA A 76 4.72 -2.23 1.32
CA ALA A 76 4.90 -1.22 2.35
C ALA A 76 4.39 -1.69 3.72
N MET A 77 3.19 -2.27 3.78
CA MET A 77 2.65 -2.87 5.00
C MET A 77 3.55 -4.00 5.53
N SER A 78 4.05 -4.87 4.65
CA SER A 78 4.96 -5.96 5.03
C SER A 78 6.27 -5.46 5.62
N CYS A 79 6.74 -4.29 5.16
CA CYS A 79 7.95 -3.64 5.68
C CYS A 79 7.71 -2.80 6.94
N GLY A 80 6.45 -2.63 7.36
CA GLY A 80 6.09 -1.92 8.58
C GLY A 80 5.91 -0.42 8.40
N CYS A 81 5.64 0.05 7.18
CA CYS A 81 5.26 1.44 6.94
C CYS A 81 3.85 1.71 7.48
N ALA A 82 3.64 2.89 8.08
CA ALA A 82 2.32 3.43 8.29
C ALA A 82 1.73 3.84 6.94
N VAL A 83 0.65 3.19 6.52
CA VAL A 83 0.09 3.39 5.18
C VAL A 83 -1.08 4.35 5.21
N VAL A 84 -1.10 5.28 4.25
CA VAL A 84 -2.24 6.15 3.94
C VAL A 84 -2.64 5.86 2.50
N THR A 85 -3.93 5.59 2.26
CA THR A 85 -4.38 5.16 0.94
C THR A 85 -5.82 5.57 0.63
N THR A 86 -6.18 5.55 -0.64
CA THR A 86 -7.57 5.67 -1.08
C THR A 86 -8.42 4.49 -0.63
N ALA A 87 -9.69 4.73 -0.33
CA ALA A 87 -10.66 3.71 0.07
C ALA A 87 -11.35 3.11 -1.18
N THR A 88 -10.56 2.50 -2.08
CA THR A 88 -11.05 1.99 -3.37
C THR A 88 -10.88 0.48 -3.51
N CYS A 89 -11.70 -0.14 -4.35
CA CYS A 89 -11.67 -1.58 -4.64
C CYS A 89 -11.69 -2.42 -3.35
N MET A 90 -10.71 -3.32 -3.18
CA MET A 90 -10.61 -4.21 -2.02
C MET A 90 -9.79 -3.64 -0.86
N ILE A 91 -9.27 -2.43 -0.97
CA ILE A 91 -8.46 -1.81 0.09
C ILE A 91 -9.22 -1.75 1.43
N PRO A 92 -10.54 -1.38 1.47
CA PRO A 92 -11.29 -1.37 2.73
C PRO A 92 -11.49 -2.74 3.39
N GLU A 93 -11.22 -3.85 2.67
CA GLU A 93 -11.24 -5.20 3.25
C GLU A 93 -9.92 -5.55 3.98
N ILE A 94 -8.85 -4.81 3.67
CA ILE A 94 -7.49 -5.03 4.19
C ILE A 94 -7.15 -4.03 5.27
N ILE A 95 -7.53 -2.75 5.05
CA ILE A 95 -7.22 -1.65 5.95
C ILE A 95 -8.42 -1.35 6.85
N GLU A 96 -8.21 -1.49 8.15
CA GLU A 96 -9.07 -0.98 9.20
C GLU A 96 -8.58 0.43 9.58
N ASN A 97 -9.40 1.45 9.26
CA ASN A 97 -9.02 2.85 9.38
C ASN A 97 -8.61 3.23 10.81
N GLY A 98 -7.44 3.82 10.98
CA GLY A 98 -6.88 4.20 12.28
C GLY A 98 -6.29 3.05 13.08
N VAL A 99 -6.29 1.82 12.57
CA VAL A 99 -5.75 0.64 13.26
C VAL A 99 -4.49 0.12 12.56
N ASN A 100 -4.56 -0.24 11.28
CA ASN A 100 -3.45 -0.78 10.51
C ASN A 100 -3.13 0.03 9.26
N GLY A 101 -3.68 1.23 9.18
CA GLY A 101 -3.51 2.19 8.10
C GLY A 101 -4.61 3.25 8.16
N PHE A 102 -4.52 4.24 7.29
CA PHE A 102 -5.55 5.26 7.10
C PHE A 102 -6.10 5.20 5.68
N ILE A 103 -7.43 5.26 5.55
CA ILE A 103 -8.12 5.26 4.26
C ILE A 103 -9.09 6.42 4.15
N SER A 104 -9.06 7.11 3.01
CA SER A 104 -10.08 8.10 2.64
C SER A 104 -10.08 8.31 1.13
N ASN A 105 -11.19 8.77 0.58
CA ASN A 105 -11.26 9.31 -0.79
C ASN A 105 -11.32 10.84 -0.81
N ASP A 106 -11.22 11.48 0.36
CA ASP A 106 -11.10 12.94 0.48
C ASP A 106 -9.61 13.34 0.51
N PRO A 107 -9.13 14.19 -0.43
CA PRO A 107 -7.74 14.62 -0.47
C PRO A 107 -7.28 15.34 0.81
N GLU A 108 -8.17 16.13 1.44
CA GLU A 108 -7.85 16.86 2.66
C GLU A 108 -7.67 15.92 3.86
N GLU A 109 -8.51 14.88 3.96
CA GLU A 109 -8.35 13.84 5.00
C GLU A 109 -7.07 13.04 4.78
N LEU A 110 -6.78 12.62 3.54
CA LEU A 110 -5.51 11.93 3.23
C LEU A 110 -4.31 12.78 3.64
N LYS A 111 -4.35 14.06 3.33
CA LYS A 111 -3.28 15.01 3.70
C LYS A 111 -3.17 15.16 5.22
N GLN A 112 -4.29 15.25 5.93
CA GLN A 112 -4.30 15.36 7.39
C GLN A 112 -3.67 14.11 8.03
N TYR A 113 -4.01 12.90 7.59
CA TYR A 113 -3.39 11.67 8.07
C TYR A 113 -1.88 11.64 7.86
N LEU A 114 -1.39 12.13 6.72
CA LEU A 114 0.05 12.25 6.48
C LEU A 114 0.72 13.24 7.45
N VAL A 115 0.09 14.39 7.70
CA VAL A 115 0.58 15.40 8.65
C VAL A 115 0.62 14.84 10.07
N ASP A 116 -0.42 14.12 10.48
CA ASP A 116 -0.49 13.50 11.81
C ASP A 116 0.63 12.47 11.99
N LEU A 117 0.86 11.60 11.00
CA LEU A 117 1.92 10.60 11.02
C LEU A 117 3.34 11.20 10.94
N LEU A 118 3.51 12.35 10.27
CA LEU A 118 4.80 13.06 10.24
C LEU A 118 5.12 13.67 11.62
N ASN A 119 4.11 14.15 12.35
CA ASN A 119 4.25 14.81 13.63
C ASN A 119 4.25 13.84 14.81
N ASP A 120 3.71 12.65 14.67
CA ASP A 120 3.63 11.63 15.72
C ASP A 120 4.33 10.33 15.29
N GLU A 121 5.59 10.20 15.73
CA GLU A 121 6.41 9.04 15.41
C GLU A 121 5.89 7.75 16.07
N ASP A 122 5.33 7.85 17.25
CA ASP A 122 4.82 6.69 18.00
C ASP A 122 3.54 6.17 17.35
N LEU A 123 2.64 7.05 16.92
CA LEU A 123 1.47 6.69 16.12
C LEU A 123 1.90 5.99 14.81
N ALA A 124 2.87 6.55 14.09
CA ALA A 124 3.34 5.95 12.85
C ALA A 124 3.93 4.55 13.06
N LYS A 125 4.70 4.34 14.15
CA LYS A 125 5.24 3.02 14.51
C LYS A 125 4.14 2.03 14.89
N GLU A 126 3.14 2.46 15.63
CA GLU A 126 1.99 1.63 16.02
C GLU A 126 1.21 1.16 14.78
N ILE A 127 0.80 2.10 13.93
CA ILE A 127 0.08 1.81 12.68
C ILE A 127 0.91 0.89 11.77
N GLY A 128 2.20 1.16 11.57
CA GLY A 128 3.09 0.35 10.76
C GLY A 128 3.28 -1.07 11.31
N SER A 129 3.39 -1.22 12.62
CA SER A 129 3.46 -2.52 13.29
C SER A 129 2.19 -3.35 13.07
N ASN A 130 1.02 -2.72 13.22
CA ASN A 130 -0.27 -3.34 12.98
C ASN A 130 -0.47 -3.69 11.50
N ALA A 131 0.00 -2.82 10.57
CA ALA A 131 0.02 -3.10 9.14
C ALA A 131 0.81 -4.39 8.83
N ARG A 132 2.04 -4.48 9.33
CA ARG A 132 2.88 -5.67 9.16
C ARG A 132 2.25 -6.93 9.75
N LYS A 133 1.66 -6.84 10.94
CA LYS A 133 0.95 -7.95 11.58
C LYS A 133 -0.20 -8.45 10.70
N THR A 134 -1.00 -7.53 10.15
CA THR A 134 -2.11 -7.87 9.24
C THR A 134 -1.63 -8.68 8.04
N ILE A 135 -0.55 -8.25 7.37
CA ILE A 135 -0.01 -8.98 6.22
C ILE A 135 0.52 -10.35 6.63
N THR A 136 1.28 -10.43 7.71
CA THR A 136 1.88 -11.68 8.17
C THR A 136 0.82 -12.72 8.55
N GLU A 137 -0.26 -12.29 9.19
CA GLU A 137 -1.32 -13.18 9.67
C GLU A 137 -2.35 -13.54 8.60
N LYS A 138 -2.71 -12.61 7.70
CA LYS A 138 -3.82 -12.80 6.77
C LYS A 138 -3.39 -13.07 5.32
N HIS A 139 -2.21 -12.57 4.92
CA HIS A 139 -1.74 -12.58 3.53
C HIS A 139 -0.38 -13.25 3.33
N SER A 140 0.04 -14.12 4.27
CA SER A 140 1.29 -14.88 4.13
C SER A 140 1.20 -15.93 3.02
N THR A 141 2.34 -16.33 2.48
CA THR A 141 2.43 -17.38 1.45
C THR A 141 1.76 -18.69 1.90
N SER A 142 1.91 -19.07 3.18
CA SER A 142 1.24 -20.27 3.72
C SER A 142 -0.28 -20.16 3.65
N LYS A 143 -0.84 -19.01 4.06
CA LYS A 143 -2.28 -18.77 3.97
C LYS A 143 -2.79 -18.80 2.52
N PHE A 144 -2.03 -18.25 1.60
CA PHE A 144 -2.33 -18.30 0.17
C PHE A 144 -2.39 -19.75 -0.32
N VAL A 145 -1.36 -20.55 -0.04
CA VAL A 145 -1.30 -21.97 -0.43
C VAL A 145 -2.45 -22.76 0.17
N ASP A 146 -2.71 -22.60 1.46
CA ASP A 146 -3.80 -23.31 2.17
C ASP A 146 -5.18 -22.96 1.57
N SER A 147 -5.41 -21.67 1.25
CA SER A 147 -6.66 -21.23 0.65
C SER A 147 -6.87 -21.80 -0.75
N TRP A 148 -5.83 -21.84 -1.57
CA TRP A 148 -5.90 -22.44 -2.90
C TRP A 148 -6.10 -23.94 -2.84
N ASN A 149 -5.38 -24.66 -1.99
CA ASN A 149 -5.56 -26.10 -1.81
C ASN A 149 -7.01 -26.45 -1.43
N ARG A 150 -7.56 -25.72 -0.46
CA ARG A 150 -8.97 -25.88 -0.06
C ARG A 150 -9.94 -25.64 -1.23
N THR A 151 -9.72 -24.58 -2.01
CA THR A 151 -10.57 -24.24 -3.15
C THR A 151 -10.52 -25.31 -4.23
N LEU A 152 -9.33 -25.84 -4.55
CA LEU A 152 -9.13 -26.91 -5.53
C LEU A 152 -9.76 -28.23 -5.05
N GLU A 153 -9.62 -28.59 -3.78
CA GLU A 153 -10.27 -29.76 -3.20
C GLU A 153 -11.79 -29.67 -3.27
N MET A 154 -12.36 -28.51 -2.91
CA MET A 154 -13.80 -28.29 -3.05
C MET A 154 -14.26 -28.40 -4.51
N SER A 155 -13.54 -27.80 -5.45
CA SER A 155 -13.87 -27.86 -6.88
C SER A 155 -13.87 -29.28 -7.41
N SER A 156 -12.90 -30.12 -7.00
CA SER A 156 -12.80 -31.50 -7.45
C SER A 156 -14.01 -32.35 -7.03
N GLN A 157 -14.62 -32.04 -5.88
CA GLN A 157 -15.80 -32.75 -5.39
C GLN A 157 -17.07 -32.44 -6.22
N PHE A 158 -17.14 -31.28 -6.90
CA PHE A 158 -18.27 -30.94 -7.76
C PHE A 158 -18.18 -31.59 -9.14
N ILE A 159 -16.97 -31.85 -9.66
CA ILE A 159 -16.77 -32.44 -10.99
C ILE A 159 -17.19 -33.92 -11.02
N TYR A 160 -17.11 -34.65 -9.92
CA TYR A 160 -17.46 -36.08 -9.84
C TYR A 160 -18.92 -36.36 -9.43
N ARG A 161 -19.80 -35.38 -9.35
CA ARG A 161 -21.22 -35.56 -9.03
C ARG A 161 -22.16 -35.35 -10.22
N GLY A 162 -21.62 -35.34 -11.46
CA GLY A 162 -22.37 -35.25 -12.71
C GLY A 162 -22.46 -36.57 -13.44
#